data_acc874c10bb05a227400dffc23a65fec
#
_entry.id   acc874c10bb05a227400dffc23a65fec
#
_cell.length_a   1.000
_cell.length_b   1.000
_cell.length_c   1.000
_cell.angle_alpha   90.00
_cell.angle_beta   90.00
_cell.angle_gamma   90.00
#
_symmetry.space_group_name_H-M   'P 1'
#
loop_
_entity.id
_entity.type
_entity.pdbx_description
1 polymer ?
#
loop_
_entity_poly.entity_id
_entity_poly.type
_entity_poly.pdbx_seq_one_letter_code
_entity_poly.pdbx_strand_id
1 'polypeptide(L)'
;MNYDYNQLSGPWWIMVGNLPYNIGTRLLVKLITEVPQIHRYVVMLQDEVAERMVAMPNTKQYGSLSILTSLFTNTKIQFNVSKNCFEPKPKILSTVVTIQRETLVDEALRLKAFEISKVAF
;
A
#
# COMPACT_ATOMS: atom_id res chain seq x y z
N MET A 1 -9.26 -10.57 -9.15
CA MET A 1 -8.74 -10.75 -7.78
C MET A 1 -9.25 -12.03 -7.13
N ASN A 2 -9.22 -13.11 -7.91
CA ASN A 2 -9.76 -14.40 -7.48
C ASN A 2 -8.67 -15.42 -7.09
N TYR A 3 -7.41 -14.97 -7.05
CA TYR A 3 -6.32 -15.84 -6.65
C TYR A 3 -6.39 -16.17 -5.17
N ASP A 4 -6.19 -17.45 -4.85
CA ASP A 4 -6.13 -17.89 -3.46
C ASP A 4 -4.70 -17.72 -2.93
N TYR A 5 -4.48 -16.66 -2.21
CA TYR A 5 -3.16 -16.34 -1.65
C TYR A 5 -2.72 -17.31 -0.55
N ASN A 6 -3.61 -18.14 -0.04
CA ASN A 6 -3.24 -19.19 0.90
C ASN A 6 -2.40 -20.28 0.26
N GLN A 7 -2.35 -20.33 -1.07
CA GLN A 7 -1.46 -21.24 -1.79
C GLN A 7 0.00 -20.82 -1.76
N LEU A 8 0.30 -19.57 -1.36
CA LEU A 8 1.67 -19.14 -1.22
C LEU A 8 2.33 -19.88 -0.07
N SER A 9 3.40 -20.60 -0.36
CA SER A 9 4.17 -21.31 0.64
C SER A 9 5.33 -20.47 1.12
N GLY A 10 5.66 -20.59 2.42
CA GLY A 10 6.77 -19.86 3.01
C GLY A 10 6.37 -18.45 3.49
N PRO A 11 7.16 -17.86 4.39
CA PRO A 11 6.83 -16.61 5.05
C PRO A 11 7.34 -15.36 4.34
N TRP A 12 8.07 -15.48 3.22
CA TRP A 12 8.84 -14.35 2.67
C TRP A 12 8.58 -14.17 1.19
N TRP A 13 7.43 -13.58 0.87
CA TRP A 13 7.11 -13.20 -0.51
C TRP A 13 7.34 -11.71 -0.71
N ILE A 14 7.78 -11.34 -1.90
CA ILE A 14 7.93 -9.95 -2.33
C ILE A 14 7.03 -9.75 -3.53
N MET A 15 6.18 -8.73 -3.46
CA MET A 15 5.35 -8.33 -4.57
C MET A 15 6.00 -7.16 -5.32
N VAL A 16 6.13 -7.30 -6.62
CA VAL A 16 6.62 -6.23 -7.50
C VAL A 16 5.57 -5.99 -8.58
N GLY A 17 5.18 -4.75 -8.77
CA GLY A 17 4.18 -4.49 -9.78
C GLY A 17 3.94 -3.01 -10.07
N ASN A 18 3.38 -2.78 -11.27
CA ASN A 18 2.80 -1.51 -11.65
C ASN A 18 1.28 -1.65 -11.50
N LEU A 19 0.70 -1.03 -10.48
CA LEU A 19 -0.68 -1.26 -10.12
C LEU A 19 -1.62 -0.38 -10.94
N PRO A 20 -2.73 -0.95 -11.45
CA PRO A 20 -3.74 -0.19 -12.17
C PRO A 20 -4.35 0.90 -11.31
N TYR A 21 -4.72 2.02 -11.93
CA TYR A 21 -5.24 3.18 -11.23
C TYR A 21 -6.53 2.91 -10.47
N ASN A 22 -7.44 2.14 -11.05
CA ASN A 22 -8.78 1.95 -10.49
C ASN A 22 -8.83 0.93 -9.35
N ILE A 23 -7.90 -0.04 -9.32
CA ILE A 23 -7.96 -1.14 -8.35
C ILE A 23 -6.72 -1.25 -7.48
N GLY A 24 -5.67 -0.46 -7.77
CA GLY A 24 -4.38 -0.57 -7.08
C GLY A 24 -4.48 -0.39 -5.57
N THR A 25 -5.17 0.65 -5.13
CA THR A 25 -5.36 0.92 -3.70
C THR A 25 -6.13 -0.21 -3.02
N ARG A 26 -7.22 -0.66 -3.63
CA ARG A 26 -8.04 -1.75 -3.08
C ARG A 26 -7.27 -3.05 -3.00
N LEU A 27 -6.47 -3.33 -4.01
CA LEU A 27 -5.60 -4.51 -4.02
C LEU A 27 -4.57 -4.44 -2.89
N LEU A 28 -3.90 -3.31 -2.72
CA LEU A 28 -2.92 -3.15 -1.65
C LEU A 28 -3.53 -3.31 -0.27
N VAL A 29 -4.69 -2.70 -0.03
CA VAL A 29 -5.40 -2.85 1.25
C VAL A 29 -5.70 -4.31 1.51
N LYS A 30 -6.21 -5.02 0.52
CA LYS A 30 -6.50 -6.44 0.63
C LYS A 30 -5.24 -7.27 0.95
N LEU A 31 -4.18 -7.04 0.20
CA LEU A 31 -2.93 -7.81 0.39
C LEU A 31 -2.30 -7.54 1.75
N ILE A 32 -2.28 -6.28 2.18
CA ILE A 32 -1.68 -5.92 3.47
C ILE A 32 -2.49 -6.50 4.62
N THR A 33 -3.82 -6.49 4.54
CA THR A 33 -4.67 -6.96 5.64
C THR A 33 -4.90 -8.47 5.64
N GLU A 34 -4.88 -9.13 4.46
CA GLU A 34 -5.31 -10.52 4.35
C GLU A 34 -4.20 -11.49 3.96
N VAL A 35 -3.05 -11.01 3.48
CA VAL A 35 -1.98 -11.89 2.97
C VAL A 35 -0.68 -11.63 3.73
N PRO A 36 -0.55 -12.16 4.95
CA PRO A 36 0.65 -11.92 5.76
C PRO A 36 1.92 -12.54 5.18
N GLN A 37 1.81 -13.44 4.21
CA GLN A 37 2.94 -14.06 3.55
C GLN A 37 3.76 -13.07 2.70
N ILE A 38 3.14 -11.97 2.26
CA ILE A 38 3.85 -10.94 1.49
C ILE A 38 4.48 -9.97 2.48
N HIS A 39 5.81 -9.97 2.57
CA HIS A 39 6.55 -9.15 3.51
C HIS A 39 6.99 -7.82 2.94
N ARG A 40 7.20 -7.75 1.63
CA ARG A 40 7.68 -6.54 0.99
C ARG A 40 6.95 -6.31 -0.32
N TYR A 41 6.70 -5.03 -0.60
CA TYR A 41 6.11 -4.60 -1.86
C TYR A 41 7.02 -3.55 -2.48
N VAL A 42 7.26 -3.66 -3.78
CA VAL A 42 7.89 -2.61 -4.58
C VAL A 42 6.90 -2.32 -5.69
N VAL A 43 6.18 -1.22 -5.57
CA VAL A 43 5.04 -0.95 -6.44
C VAL A 43 5.08 0.47 -6.99
N MET A 44 4.58 0.63 -8.21
CA MET A 44 4.35 1.93 -8.80
C MET A 44 2.88 2.27 -8.70
N LEU A 45 2.59 3.44 -8.15
CA LEU A 45 1.25 3.92 -7.87
C LEU A 45 1.08 5.33 -8.40
N GLN A 46 -0.17 5.80 -8.48
CA GLN A 46 -0.42 7.24 -8.64
C GLN A 46 0.22 7.99 -7.47
N ASP A 47 0.80 9.15 -7.78
CA ASP A 47 1.44 9.98 -6.76
C ASP A 47 0.50 10.34 -5.62
N GLU A 48 -0.76 10.64 -5.92
CA GLU A 48 -1.76 10.96 -4.89
C GLU A 48 -1.95 9.81 -3.89
N VAL A 49 -1.96 8.57 -4.38
CA VAL A 49 -2.09 7.39 -3.51
C VAL A 49 -0.85 7.23 -2.64
N ALA A 50 0.33 7.37 -3.23
CA ALA A 50 1.59 7.29 -2.49
C ALA A 50 1.67 8.36 -1.39
N GLU A 51 1.25 9.58 -1.69
CA GLU A 51 1.21 10.67 -0.72
C GLU A 51 0.30 10.36 0.46
N ARG A 52 -0.87 9.76 0.20
CA ARG A 52 -1.79 9.33 1.25
C ARG A 52 -1.20 8.24 2.13
N MET A 53 -0.43 7.33 1.54
CA MET A 53 0.17 6.22 2.30
C MET A 53 1.17 6.71 3.34
N VAL A 54 1.91 7.78 3.05
CA VAL A 54 2.96 8.30 3.92
C VAL A 54 2.55 9.57 4.67
N ALA A 55 1.30 10.00 4.54
CA ALA A 55 0.84 11.26 5.13
C ALA A 55 0.93 11.23 6.65
N MET A 56 1.29 12.37 7.21
CA MET A 56 1.36 12.58 8.65
C MET A 56 0.04 13.12 9.18
N PRO A 57 -0.27 12.88 10.47
CA PRO A 57 -1.47 13.45 11.08
C PRO A 57 -1.54 14.97 10.90
N ASN A 58 -2.77 15.48 10.81
CA ASN A 58 -3.06 16.91 10.62
C ASN A 58 -2.69 17.45 9.25
N THR A 59 -2.49 16.57 8.26
CA THR A 59 -2.33 16.98 6.88
C THR A 59 -3.60 16.63 6.09
N LYS A 60 -3.78 17.31 4.95
CA LYS A 60 -4.95 17.11 4.10
C LYS A 60 -5.06 15.68 3.56
N GLN A 61 -3.94 15.04 3.30
CA GLN A 61 -3.90 13.70 2.74
C GLN A 61 -4.08 12.59 3.76
N TYR A 62 -4.02 12.90 5.05
CA TYR A 62 -4.12 11.90 6.10
C TYR A 62 -5.52 11.29 6.16
N GLY A 63 -5.60 9.97 6.16
CA GLY A 63 -6.86 9.27 6.21
C GLY A 63 -6.67 7.79 6.53
N SER A 64 -7.67 6.97 6.21
CA SER A 64 -7.65 5.55 6.55
C SER A 64 -6.48 4.80 5.92
N LEU A 65 -6.08 5.16 4.71
CA LEU A 65 -4.92 4.53 4.06
C LEU A 65 -3.63 4.85 4.80
N SER A 66 -3.48 6.09 5.28
CA SER A 66 -2.32 6.49 6.10
C SER A 66 -2.24 5.68 7.39
N ILE A 67 -3.38 5.47 8.02
CA ILE A 67 -3.48 4.68 9.25
C ILE A 67 -3.14 3.23 8.99
N LEU A 68 -3.68 2.64 7.92
CA LEU A 68 -3.37 1.27 7.53
C LEU A 68 -1.86 1.06 7.39
N THR A 69 -1.20 1.92 6.62
CA THR A 69 0.23 1.77 6.38
C THR A 69 1.04 1.97 7.64
N SER A 70 0.66 2.88 8.51
CA SER A 70 1.37 3.12 9.77
C SER A 70 1.21 1.95 10.75
N LEU A 71 0.06 1.27 10.73
CA LEU A 71 -0.20 0.14 11.62
C LEU A 71 0.50 -1.14 11.17
N PHE A 72 0.53 -1.41 9.87
CA PHE A 72 0.97 -2.69 9.32
C PHE A 72 2.35 -2.67 8.71
N THR A 73 2.86 -1.48 8.33
CA THR A 73 4.02 -1.40 7.45
C THR A 73 4.94 -0.25 7.81
N ASN A 74 6.16 -0.34 7.28
CA ASN A 74 7.05 0.80 7.08
C ASN A 74 7.05 1.12 5.60
N THR A 75 6.43 2.22 5.20
CA THR A 75 6.23 2.60 3.80
C THR A 75 7.06 3.83 3.48
N LYS A 76 7.78 3.78 2.36
CA LYS A 76 8.64 4.88 1.91
C LYS A 76 8.42 5.16 0.43
N ILE A 77 8.30 6.44 0.09
CA ILE A 77 8.38 6.89 -1.30
C ILE A 77 9.85 6.85 -1.71
N GLN A 78 10.14 6.17 -2.81
CA GLN A 78 11.52 6.07 -3.31
C GLN A 78 11.81 7.16 -4.34
N PHE A 79 10.96 7.29 -5.36
CA PHE A 79 11.14 8.31 -6.37
C PHE A 79 9.86 8.46 -7.22
N ASN A 80 9.71 9.64 -7.81
CA ASN A 80 8.66 9.89 -8.79
C ASN A 80 9.15 9.47 -10.17
N VAL A 81 8.23 8.92 -10.97
CA VAL A 81 8.54 8.50 -12.33
C VAL A 81 8.19 9.64 -13.29
N SER A 82 9.16 10.05 -14.12
CA SER A 82 8.94 11.12 -15.07
C SER A 82 7.84 10.75 -16.07
N LYS A 83 6.97 11.72 -16.39
CA LYS A 83 5.97 11.57 -17.44
C LYS A 83 6.58 11.19 -18.79
N ASN A 84 7.84 11.58 -19.03
CA ASN A 84 8.54 11.28 -20.27
C ASN A 84 8.94 9.82 -20.42
N CYS A 85 8.83 9.02 -19.35
CA CYS A 85 9.11 7.58 -19.40
C CYS A 85 7.97 6.76 -20.03
N PHE A 86 6.84 7.40 -20.35
CA PHE A 86 5.67 6.72 -20.88
C PHE A 86 5.30 7.22 -22.27
N GLU A 87 4.72 6.34 -23.08
CA GLU A 87 4.22 6.65 -24.41
C GLU A 87 2.82 6.03 -24.56
N PRO A 88 1.74 6.82 -24.66
CA PRO A 88 1.68 8.27 -24.52
C PRO A 88 1.93 8.76 -23.08
N LYS A 89 2.27 10.03 -22.93
CA LYS A 89 2.51 10.61 -21.60
C LYS A 89 1.25 10.60 -20.75
N PRO A 90 1.30 10.06 -19.52
CA PRO A 90 0.13 10.07 -18.64
C PRO A 90 -0.14 11.47 -18.10
N LYS A 91 -1.41 11.71 -17.74
CA LYS A 91 -1.81 12.97 -17.09
C LYS A 91 -1.48 13.00 -15.62
N ILE A 92 -1.30 11.84 -15.01
CA ILE A 92 -1.10 11.66 -13.58
C ILE A 92 0.31 11.17 -13.34
N LEU A 93 1.00 11.77 -12.37
CA LEU A 93 2.33 11.35 -11.97
C LEU A 93 2.27 9.99 -11.29
N SER A 94 3.28 9.18 -11.55
CA SER A 94 3.48 7.89 -10.89
C SER A 94 4.64 7.97 -9.91
N THR A 95 4.58 7.14 -8.88
CA THR A 95 5.58 7.13 -7.81
C THR A 95 5.88 5.68 -7.45
N VAL A 96 7.17 5.38 -7.29
CA VAL A 96 7.62 4.08 -6.83
C VAL A 96 7.71 4.12 -5.30
N VAL A 97 7.04 3.15 -4.67
CA VAL A 97 6.92 3.04 -3.22
C VAL A 97 7.44 1.68 -2.78
N THR A 98 8.19 1.64 -1.71
CA THR A 98 8.52 0.39 -1.03
C THR A 98 7.70 0.29 0.24
N ILE A 99 7.13 -0.87 0.46
CA ILE A 99 6.28 -1.16 1.61
C ILE A 99 6.87 -2.39 2.30
N GLN A 100 7.26 -2.26 3.54
CA GLN A 100 7.76 -3.39 4.31
C GLN A 100 6.82 -3.69 5.46
N ARG A 101 6.37 -4.94 5.55
CA ARG A 101 5.47 -5.36 6.62
C ARG A 101 6.20 -5.32 7.96
N GLU A 102 5.56 -4.73 8.95
CA GLU A 102 6.00 -4.76 10.33
C GLU A 102 5.29 -5.89 11.07
N THR A 103 6.05 -6.69 11.82
CA THR A 103 5.52 -7.88 12.49
C THR A 103 5.55 -7.79 14.01
N LEU A 104 5.86 -6.62 14.56
CA LEU A 104 6.14 -6.43 15.99
C LEU A 104 4.87 -6.33 16.85
N VAL A 105 3.68 -6.20 16.27
CA VAL A 105 2.42 -6.00 17.01
C VAL A 105 1.41 -7.04 16.57
N ASP A 106 0.53 -7.44 17.50
CA ASP A 106 -0.55 -8.37 17.25
C ASP A 106 -1.40 -7.95 16.04
N GLU A 107 -1.49 -8.81 15.04
CA GLU A 107 -2.25 -8.53 13.82
C GLU A 107 -3.74 -8.35 14.09
N ALA A 108 -4.31 -9.10 15.02
CA ALA A 108 -5.72 -8.95 15.38
C ALA A 108 -6.00 -7.55 15.94
N LEU A 109 -5.10 -7.03 16.75
CA LEU A 109 -5.22 -5.66 17.28
C LEU A 109 -5.09 -4.63 16.17
N ARG A 110 -4.16 -4.83 15.23
CA ARG A 110 -3.98 -3.92 14.09
C ARG A 110 -5.23 -3.87 13.23
N LEU A 111 -5.80 -5.02 12.91
CA LEU A 111 -7.03 -5.11 12.12
C LEU A 111 -8.18 -4.39 12.80
N LYS A 112 -8.33 -4.57 14.11
CA LYS A 112 -9.38 -3.91 14.88
C LYS A 112 -9.20 -2.40 14.89
N ALA A 113 -7.98 -1.93 15.08
CA ALA A 113 -7.68 -0.49 15.03
C ALA A 113 -7.98 0.10 13.66
N PHE A 114 -7.64 -0.62 12.58
CA PHE A 114 -7.94 -0.17 11.23
C PHE A 114 -9.45 -0.10 10.96
N GLU A 115 -10.20 -1.09 11.40
CA GLU A 115 -11.67 -1.08 11.26
C GLU A 115 -12.29 0.12 11.96
N ILE A 116 -11.80 0.46 13.15
CA ILE A 116 -12.24 1.66 13.88
C ILE A 116 -11.91 2.92 13.08
N SER A 117 -10.74 2.99 12.46
CA SER A 117 -10.33 4.17 11.70
C SER A 117 -11.22 4.44 10.49
N LYS A 118 -11.78 3.40 9.88
CA LYS A 118 -12.70 3.57 8.74
C LYS A 118 -13.96 4.35 9.11
N VAL A 119 -14.39 4.26 10.35
CA VAL A 119 -15.55 5.00 10.83
C VAL A 119 -15.19 6.48 11.02
N ALA A 120 -13.95 6.79 11.41
CA ALA A 120 -13.50 8.15 11.68
C ALA A 120 -13.14 8.91 10.39
N PHE A 121 -12.77 8.19 9.33
CA PHE A 121 -12.35 8.78 8.05
C PHE A 121 -13.21 8.25 6.89
#